data_e759b7893ea4bbc105b11848523d6b89
#
_entry.id   e759b7893ea4bbc105b11848523d6b89
#
_cell.length_a   1.000
_cell.length_b   1.000
_cell.length_c   1.000
_cell.angle_alpha   90.00
_cell.angle_beta   90.00
_cell.angle_gamma   90.00
#
_symmetry.space_group_name_H-M   'P 1'
#
loop_
_entity.id
_entity.type
_entity.pdbx_description
1 polymer ?
#
loop_
_entity_poly.entity_id
_entity_poly.type
_entity_poly.pdbx_seq_one_letter_code
_entity_poly.pdbx_strand_id
1 'polypeptide(L)'
;MNHDSRTYPFKFSIITAVYNVASYLSETVESILCQDIGFKESVELILVDDGSTDSSGEICDHYQALYPYNIKVLHKPNGGAASARNAGIALASGKYLNFLDGDDKLSPNTLSAVYNFFSTVDDQISLVSVPIQFFEKKENAHRLNYKYRDGKDQIIDLNVQYSYVQMSIASSF
;
A
#
# COMPACT_ATOMS: atom_id res chain seq x y z
N MET A 1 7.93 21.27 -19.44
CA MET A 1 6.88 20.79 -18.52
C MET A 1 5.99 19.82 -19.29
N ASN A 2 6.29 18.55 -19.25
CA ASN A 2 5.37 17.55 -19.82
C ASN A 2 4.38 17.19 -18.71
N HIS A 3 3.21 17.85 -18.71
CA HIS A 3 2.08 17.32 -17.96
C HIS A 3 1.78 15.92 -18.51
N ASP A 4 1.96 14.91 -17.70
CA ASP A 4 1.53 13.56 -18.02
C ASP A 4 0.01 13.60 -18.25
N SER A 5 -0.37 13.53 -19.53
CA SER A 5 -1.78 13.59 -19.94
C SER A 5 -2.53 12.27 -19.69
N ARG A 6 -1.89 11.29 -19.01
CA ARG A 6 -2.54 10.03 -18.67
C ARG A 6 -3.65 10.26 -17.66
N THR A 7 -4.84 9.77 -17.97
CA THR A 7 -5.95 9.71 -17.01
C THR A 7 -5.89 8.37 -16.29
N TYR A 8 -5.90 8.42 -14.97
CA TYR A 8 -5.88 7.22 -14.13
C TYR A 8 -7.29 7.00 -13.55
N PRO A 9 -7.84 5.77 -13.60
CA PRO A 9 -9.16 5.48 -13.05
C PRO A 9 -9.20 5.61 -11.52
N PHE A 10 -8.05 5.40 -10.85
CA PHE A 10 -7.90 5.53 -9.41
C PHE A 10 -6.70 6.40 -9.05
N LYS A 11 -6.73 7.00 -7.85
CA LYS A 11 -5.58 7.71 -7.29
C LYS A 11 -4.51 6.72 -6.82
N PHE A 12 -4.93 5.65 -6.15
CA PHE A 12 -4.04 4.65 -5.58
C PHE A 12 -4.38 3.24 -6.06
N SER A 13 -3.34 2.45 -6.32
CA SER A 13 -3.41 0.99 -6.34
C SER A 13 -2.66 0.46 -5.12
N ILE A 14 -3.38 -0.19 -4.21
CA ILE A 14 -2.78 -0.88 -3.07
C ILE A 14 -2.61 -2.35 -3.45
N ILE A 15 -1.38 -2.84 -3.39
CA ILE A 15 -1.04 -4.22 -3.73
C ILE A 15 -0.73 -4.97 -2.44
N THR A 16 -1.52 -5.99 -2.15
CA THR A 16 -1.37 -6.83 -0.95
C THR A 16 -0.96 -8.25 -1.36
N ALA A 17 0.24 -8.65 -0.94
CA ALA A 17 0.67 -10.03 -1.05
C ALA A 17 0.04 -10.84 0.10
N VAL A 18 -0.68 -11.88 -0.26
CA VAL A 18 -1.44 -12.72 0.67
C VAL A 18 -0.86 -14.14 0.66
N TYR A 19 -0.45 -14.64 1.82
CA TYR A 19 -0.03 -16.04 1.99
C TYR A 19 -0.23 -16.49 3.43
N ASN A 20 -1.26 -17.31 3.67
CA ASN A 20 -1.59 -17.87 4.99
C ASN A 20 -1.73 -16.81 6.11
N VAL A 21 -2.53 -15.77 5.84
CA VAL A 21 -2.78 -14.63 6.74
C VAL A 21 -4.26 -14.46 7.07
N ALA A 22 -5.07 -15.52 7.00
CA ALA A 22 -6.51 -15.48 7.20
C ALA A 22 -6.94 -14.78 8.50
N SER A 23 -6.14 -14.89 9.57
CA SER A 23 -6.44 -14.26 10.86
C SER A 23 -6.35 -12.73 10.85
N TYR A 24 -5.67 -12.13 9.88
CA TYR A 24 -5.37 -10.69 9.83
C TYR A 24 -5.96 -10.02 8.60
N LEU A 25 -6.13 -10.76 7.50
CA LEU A 25 -6.45 -10.23 6.18
C LEU A 25 -7.70 -9.35 6.17
N SER A 26 -8.75 -9.73 6.89
CA SER A 26 -9.95 -8.92 6.98
C SER A 26 -9.70 -7.54 7.58
N GLU A 27 -8.89 -7.47 8.64
CA GLU A 27 -8.54 -6.18 9.26
C GLU A 27 -7.66 -5.33 8.35
N THR A 28 -6.76 -5.96 7.59
CA THR A 28 -5.96 -5.30 6.55
C THR A 28 -6.87 -4.65 5.51
N VAL A 29 -7.79 -5.42 4.91
CA VAL A 29 -8.72 -4.93 3.89
C VAL A 29 -9.62 -3.82 4.44
N GLU A 30 -10.22 -4.01 5.61
CA GLU A 30 -11.08 -3.00 6.24
C GLU A 30 -10.32 -1.69 6.51
N SER A 31 -9.03 -1.75 6.86
CA SER A 31 -8.20 -0.55 7.04
C SER A 31 -8.04 0.28 5.75
N ILE A 32 -8.10 -0.38 4.59
CA ILE A 32 -8.07 0.27 3.28
C ILE A 32 -9.46 0.80 2.91
N LEU A 33 -10.51 0.03 3.17
CA LEU A 33 -11.90 0.44 2.89
C LEU A 33 -12.31 1.69 3.69
N CYS A 34 -11.80 1.83 4.92
CA CYS A 34 -12.09 2.93 5.83
C CYS A 34 -11.23 4.18 5.62
N GLN A 35 -10.42 4.26 4.56
CA GLN A 35 -9.62 5.45 4.29
C GLN A 35 -10.51 6.66 3.96
N ASP A 36 -10.15 7.81 4.50
CA ASP A 36 -10.91 9.08 4.39
C ASP A 36 -10.93 9.71 2.99
N ILE A 37 -10.09 9.22 2.08
CA ILE A 37 -10.04 9.70 0.67
C ILE A 37 -11.20 9.19 -0.20
N GLY A 38 -12.04 8.30 0.32
CA GLY A 38 -13.12 7.64 -0.42
C GLY A 38 -12.63 6.44 -1.24
N PHE A 39 -12.88 5.24 -0.71
CA PHE A 39 -12.42 3.99 -1.33
C PHE A 39 -12.93 3.82 -2.76
N LYS A 40 -14.25 3.97 -2.97
CA LYS A 40 -14.88 3.67 -4.26
C LYS A 40 -14.39 4.55 -5.41
N GLU A 41 -14.08 5.79 -5.13
CA GLU A 41 -13.67 6.78 -6.13
C GLU A 41 -12.17 6.88 -6.31
N SER A 42 -11.39 6.43 -5.33
CA SER A 42 -9.98 6.78 -5.26
C SER A 42 -9.03 5.59 -5.20
N VAL A 43 -9.51 4.42 -4.78
CA VAL A 43 -8.63 3.30 -4.45
C VAL A 43 -8.99 2.03 -5.21
N GLU A 44 -7.97 1.42 -5.78
CA GLU A 44 -7.98 0.06 -6.30
C GLU A 44 -7.17 -0.81 -5.32
N LEU A 45 -7.74 -1.94 -4.90
CA LEU A 45 -7.05 -2.94 -4.07
C LEU A 45 -6.78 -4.19 -4.89
N ILE A 46 -5.54 -4.64 -4.93
CA ILE A 46 -5.12 -5.83 -5.65
C ILE A 46 -4.62 -6.85 -4.63
N LEU A 47 -5.41 -7.87 -4.38
CA LEU A 47 -5.08 -8.98 -3.50
C LEU A 47 -4.43 -10.10 -4.32
N VAL A 48 -3.18 -10.39 -4.06
CA VAL A 48 -2.46 -11.46 -4.75
C VAL A 48 -2.25 -12.61 -3.78
N ASP A 49 -3.10 -13.62 -3.89
CA ASP A 49 -2.98 -14.86 -3.13
C ASP A 49 -1.89 -15.74 -3.74
N ASP A 50 -0.78 -15.82 -3.04
CA ASP A 50 0.42 -16.55 -3.45
C ASP A 50 0.35 -18.04 -3.04
N GLY A 51 -0.79 -18.67 -3.30
CA GLY A 51 -1.00 -20.09 -3.05
C GLY A 51 -1.25 -20.42 -1.58
N SER A 52 -2.10 -19.64 -0.90
CA SER A 52 -2.50 -19.90 0.48
C SER A 52 -3.17 -21.27 0.62
N THR A 53 -2.96 -21.90 1.76
CA THR A 53 -3.56 -23.19 2.15
C THR A 53 -4.59 -23.05 3.27
N ASP A 54 -4.72 -21.85 3.83
CA ASP A 54 -5.76 -21.47 4.79
C ASP A 54 -6.92 -20.74 4.07
N SER A 55 -7.86 -20.15 4.81
CA SER A 55 -9.00 -19.44 4.27
C SER A 55 -8.67 -18.05 3.64
N SER A 56 -7.40 -17.70 3.48
CA SER A 56 -7.02 -16.39 2.92
C SER A 56 -7.58 -16.17 1.51
N GLY A 57 -7.52 -17.20 0.65
CA GLY A 57 -8.07 -17.12 -0.71
C GLY A 57 -9.58 -16.86 -0.72
N GLU A 58 -10.33 -17.55 0.13
CA GLU A 58 -11.78 -17.35 0.27
C GLU A 58 -12.13 -15.94 0.76
N ILE A 59 -11.33 -15.39 1.67
CA ILE A 59 -11.47 -14.00 2.15
C ILE A 59 -11.24 -13.02 1.01
N CYS A 60 -10.22 -13.23 0.17
CA CYS A 60 -9.98 -12.41 -1.01
C CYS A 60 -11.19 -12.38 -1.93
N ASP A 61 -11.72 -13.56 -2.28
CA ASP A 61 -12.89 -13.70 -3.17
C ASP A 61 -14.14 -13.04 -2.59
N HIS A 62 -14.34 -13.16 -1.29
CA HIS A 62 -15.44 -12.49 -0.59
C HIS A 62 -15.39 -10.97 -0.79
N TYR A 63 -14.25 -10.34 -0.57
CA TYR A 63 -14.10 -8.89 -0.73
C TYR A 63 -14.20 -8.46 -2.20
N GLN A 64 -13.69 -9.25 -3.14
CA GLN A 64 -13.87 -8.97 -4.57
C GLN A 64 -15.37 -9.01 -4.96
N ALA A 65 -16.13 -9.95 -4.43
CA ALA A 65 -17.56 -10.02 -4.69
C ALA A 65 -18.32 -8.79 -4.14
N LEU A 66 -17.88 -8.23 -3.00
CA LEU A 66 -18.47 -7.02 -2.41
C LEU A 66 -18.10 -5.74 -3.18
N TYR A 67 -16.90 -5.68 -3.75
CA TYR A 67 -16.37 -4.49 -4.42
C TYR A 67 -15.75 -4.81 -5.79
N PRO A 68 -16.52 -5.35 -6.75
CA PRO A 68 -15.99 -5.92 -7.99
C PRO A 68 -15.30 -4.91 -8.92
N TYR A 69 -15.54 -3.60 -8.75
CA TYR A 69 -14.86 -2.54 -9.51
C TYR A 69 -13.54 -2.09 -8.90
N ASN A 70 -13.41 -2.22 -7.58
CA ASN A 70 -12.29 -1.69 -6.84
C ASN A 70 -11.31 -2.77 -6.38
N ILE A 71 -11.77 -4.02 -6.20
CA ILE A 71 -10.93 -5.10 -5.70
C ILE A 71 -10.71 -6.13 -6.82
N LYS A 72 -9.45 -6.38 -7.11
CA LYS A 72 -8.99 -7.43 -8.02
C LYS A 72 -8.30 -8.51 -7.20
N VAL A 73 -8.61 -9.77 -7.49
CA VAL A 73 -7.95 -10.93 -6.87
C VAL A 73 -7.19 -11.69 -7.94
N LEU A 74 -5.98 -12.10 -7.60
CA LEU A 74 -5.17 -13.01 -8.41
C LEU A 74 -4.69 -14.17 -7.53
N HIS A 75 -5.18 -15.37 -7.82
CA HIS A 75 -4.64 -16.60 -7.24
C HIS A 75 -3.51 -17.14 -8.11
N LYS A 76 -2.36 -17.46 -7.50
CA LYS A 76 -1.22 -18.03 -8.23
C LYS A 76 -0.50 -19.09 -7.38
N PRO A 77 0.24 -19.98 -8.02
CA PRO A 77 1.16 -20.87 -7.29
C PRO A 77 2.17 -20.06 -6.47
N ASN A 78 2.51 -20.55 -5.28
CA ASN A 78 3.45 -19.86 -4.40
C ASN A 78 4.79 -19.58 -5.10
N GLY A 79 5.21 -18.34 -5.05
CA GLY A 79 6.46 -17.83 -5.64
C GLY A 79 7.16 -16.81 -4.75
N GLY A 80 6.61 -16.59 -3.54
CA GLY A 80 7.11 -15.63 -2.55
C GLY A 80 6.61 -14.21 -2.75
N ALA A 81 6.74 -13.39 -1.71
CA ALA A 81 6.20 -12.04 -1.65
C ALA A 81 6.61 -11.13 -2.82
N ALA A 82 7.87 -11.23 -3.28
CA ALA A 82 8.33 -10.45 -4.42
C ALA A 82 7.61 -10.83 -5.71
N SER A 83 7.37 -12.13 -5.93
CA SER A 83 6.61 -12.65 -7.08
C SER A 83 5.15 -12.16 -7.04
N ALA A 84 4.52 -12.20 -5.86
CA ALA A 84 3.17 -11.72 -5.65
C ALA A 84 3.06 -10.21 -5.94
N ARG A 85 3.96 -9.39 -5.38
CA ARG A 85 3.97 -7.94 -5.62
C ARG A 85 4.17 -7.60 -7.08
N ASN A 86 5.10 -8.28 -7.78
CA ASN A 86 5.32 -8.08 -9.23
C ASN A 86 4.08 -8.44 -10.06
N ALA A 87 3.37 -9.50 -9.70
CA ALA A 87 2.12 -9.86 -10.35
C ALA A 87 1.03 -8.80 -10.10
N GLY A 88 0.96 -8.23 -8.89
CA GLY A 88 0.05 -7.14 -8.56
C GLY A 88 0.35 -5.86 -9.33
N ILE A 89 1.63 -5.50 -9.52
CA ILE A 89 2.03 -4.33 -10.34
C ILE A 89 1.46 -4.43 -11.75
N ALA A 90 1.47 -5.61 -12.36
CA ALA A 90 0.96 -5.80 -13.71
C ALA A 90 -0.56 -5.56 -13.84
N LEU A 91 -1.30 -5.57 -12.75
CA LEU A 91 -2.75 -5.34 -12.71
C LEU A 91 -3.12 -3.92 -12.28
N ALA A 92 -2.15 -3.16 -11.76
CA ALA A 92 -2.37 -1.83 -11.21
C ALA A 92 -2.72 -0.80 -12.29
N SER A 93 -3.69 0.05 -11.98
CA SER A 93 -4.16 1.12 -12.87
C SER A 93 -4.24 2.49 -12.19
N GLY A 94 -3.94 2.57 -10.89
CA GLY A 94 -3.88 3.82 -10.13
C GLY A 94 -2.63 4.64 -10.43
N LYS A 95 -2.73 5.94 -10.17
CA LYS A 95 -1.61 6.88 -10.36
C LYS A 95 -0.45 6.58 -9.42
N TYR A 96 -0.74 6.25 -8.16
CA TYR A 96 0.25 5.96 -7.12
C TYR A 96 0.14 4.50 -6.68
N LEU A 97 1.27 3.88 -6.40
CA LEU A 97 1.34 2.50 -5.94
C LEU A 97 1.75 2.45 -4.47
N ASN A 98 1.11 1.56 -3.71
CA ASN A 98 1.56 1.17 -2.38
C ASN A 98 1.56 -0.34 -2.24
N PHE A 99 2.49 -0.86 -1.45
CA PHE A 99 2.53 -2.27 -1.06
C PHE A 99 2.20 -2.38 0.42
N LEU A 100 1.15 -3.13 0.74
CA LEU A 100 0.72 -3.42 2.10
C LEU A 100 0.74 -4.93 2.32
N ASP A 101 1.41 -5.40 3.35
CA ASP A 101 1.41 -6.82 3.66
C ASP A 101 0.05 -7.24 4.26
N GLY A 102 -0.35 -8.51 4.06
CA GLY A 102 -1.69 -8.99 4.41
C GLY A 102 -1.97 -9.08 5.92
N ASP A 103 -1.00 -8.74 6.75
CA ASP A 103 -1.05 -8.65 8.21
C ASP A 103 -0.77 -7.22 8.74
N ASP A 104 -0.63 -6.24 7.84
CA ASP A 104 -0.43 -4.83 8.18
C ASP A 104 -1.72 -4.00 7.98
N LYS A 105 -1.78 -2.80 8.57
CA LYS A 105 -2.91 -1.87 8.46
C LYS A 105 -2.46 -0.45 8.12
N LEU A 106 -3.29 0.25 7.37
CA LEU A 106 -3.15 1.70 7.18
C LEU A 106 -3.88 2.45 8.29
N SER A 107 -3.26 3.52 8.79
CA SER A 107 -3.98 4.48 9.64
C SER A 107 -5.08 5.20 8.84
N PRO A 108 -6.18 5.63 9.46
CA PRO A 108 -7.39 6.08 8.73
C PRO A 108 -7.20 7.24 7.75
N ASN A 109 -6.20 8.09 7.96
CA ASN A 109 -5.92 9.27 7.13
C ASN A 109 -4.63 9.15 6.30
N THR A 110 -4.08 7.95 6.16
CA THR A 110 -2.78 7.75 5.47
C THR A 110 -2.87 8.16 4.01
N LEU A 111 -3.88 7.70 3.28
CA LEU A 111 -3.97 7.95 1.84
C LEU A 111 -4.29 9.42 1.53
N SER A 112 -5.11 10.09 2.33
CA SER A 112 -5.37 11.52 2.14
C SER A 112 -4.13 12.36 2.43
N ALA A 113 -3.38 12.05 3.49
CA ALA A 113 -2.14 12.74 3.81
C ALA A 113 -1.11 12.61 2.69
N VAL A 114 -0.89 11.38 2.19
CA VAL A 114 0.01 11.12 1.07
C VAL A 114 -0.44 11.81 -0.21
N TYR A 115 -1.73 11.76 -0.54
CA TYR A 115 -2.27 12.42 -1.72
C TYR A 115 -2.11 13.93 -1.66
N ASN A 116 -2.40 14.54 -0.51
CA ASN A 116 -2.22 15.99 -0.31
C ASN A 116 -0.75 16.37 -0.45
N PHE A 117 0.17 15.57 0.10
CA PHE A 117 1.60 15.80 -0.05
C PHE A 117 2.00 15.78 -1.54
N PHE A 118 1.68 14.75 -2.30
CA PHE A 118 1.95 14.70 -3.74
C PHE A 118 1.32 15.86 -4.52
N SER A 119 0.18 16.38 -4.06
CA SER A 119 -0.49 17.50 -4.73
C SER A 119 0.18 18.85 -4.45
N THR A 120 1.00 18.96 -3.40
CA THR A 120 1.70 20.19 -3.01
C THR A 120 3.13 20.25 -3.50
N VAL A 121 3.69 19.11 -3.92
CA VAL A 121 5.05 19.01 -4.42
C VAL A 121 5.03 18.74 -5.92
N ASP A 122 6.01 19.33 -6.62
CA ASP A 122 6.13 19.21 -8.06
C ASP A 122 6.36 17.74 -8.48
N ASP A 123 6.12 17.39 -9.76
CA ASP A 123 6.29 16.05 -10.37
C ASP A 123 7.70 15.41 -10.20
N GLN A 124 8.57 16.05 -9.42
CA GLN A 124 9.93 15.59 -9.13
C GLN A 124 10.02 14.53 -8.03
N ILE A 125 8.94 14.31 -7.26
CA ILE A 125 8.95 13.33 -6.17
C ILE A 125 8.40 11.99 -6.66
N SER A 126 9.25 10.98 -6.58
CA SER A 126 8.92 9.62 -7.02
C SER A 126 8.51 8.69 -5.88
N LEU A 127 8.81 9.05 -4.64
CA LEU A 127 8.56 8.19 -3.48
C LEU A 127 8.18 9.02 -2.25
N VAL A 128 7.11 8.64 -1.58
CA VAL A 128 6.73 9.14 -0.25
C VAL A 128 6.84 7.99 0.75
N SER A 129 7.44 8.24 1.88
CA SER A 129 7.54 7.27 2.96
C SER A 129 6.88 7.81 4.23
N VAL A 130 6.15 6.96 4.93
CA VAL A 130 5.39 7.28 6.13
C VAL A 130 5.94 6.52 7.35
N PRO A 131 5.74 7.04 8.58
CA PRO A 131 6.14 6.34 9.78
C PRO A 131 5.41 5.01 9.96
N ILE A 132 6.12 4.00 10.50
CA ILE A 132 5.55 2.69 10.85
C ILE A 132 5.31 2.65 12.36
N GLN A 133 4.17 2.10 12.77
CA GLN A 133 3.85 1.86 14.17
C GLN A 133 3.59 0.36 14.37
N PHE A 134 4.02 -0.17 15.49
CA PHE A 134 3.58 -1.49 15.93
C PHE A 134 2.19 -1.38 16.56
N PHE A 135 1.34 -2.37 16.33
CA PHE A 135 0.05 -2.51 16.99
C PHE A 135 -0.05 -3.87 17.72
N GLU A 136 -1.01 -4.01 18.62
CA GLU A 136 -1.35 -5.19 19.46
C GLU A 136 -0.36 -5.53 20.58
N LYS A 137 0.89 -5.87 20.31
CA LYS A 137 1.81 -6.40 21.33
C LYS A 137 2.89 -5.42 21.79
N LYS A 138 3.10 -4.34 21.04
CA LYS A 138 4.10 -3.30 21.33
C LYS A 138 3.59 -1.96 20.86
N GLU A 139 3.22 -1.10 21.77
CA GLU A 139 2.84 0.30 21.50
C GLU A 139 4.05 1.22 21.28
N ASN A 140 5.15 0.72 20.73
CA ASN A 140 6.35 1.52 20.50
C ASN A 140 6.53 1.83 19.03
N ALA A 141 7.03 3.04 18.76
CA ALA A 141 7.44 3.43 17.43
C ALA A 141 8.46 2.44 16.84
N HIS A 142 8.28 2.09 15.58
CA HIS A 142 9.23 1.24 14.89
C HIS A 142 10.64 1.88 14.91
N ARG A 143 11.69 1.07 15.09
CA ARG A 143 13.06 1.57 15.16
C ARG A 143 13.49 2.42 13.96
N LEU A 144 12.92 2.19 12.78
CA LEU A 144 13.18 2.99 11.59
C LEU A 144 12.58 4.39 11.65
N ASN A 145 11.66 4.67 12.58
CA ASN A 145 11.05 5.98 12.76
C ASN A 145 12.02 7.04 13.26
N TYR A 146 13.27 6.69 13.60
CA TYR A 146 14.30 7.70 13.90
C TYR A 146 14.48 8.72 12.75
N LYS A 147 14.14 8.33 11.52
CA LYS A 147 14.20 9.17 10.32
C LYS A 147 13.10 10.26 10.28
N TYR A 148 12.07 10.13 11.12
CA TYR A 148 10.92 11.05 11.20
C TYR A 148 10.91 11.89 12.49
N ARG A 149 12.01 11.94 13.23
CA ARG A 149 12.06 12.55 14.58
C ARG A 149 11.74 14.04 14.61
N ASP A 150 12.00 14.74 13.53
CA ASP A 150 11.83 16.19 13.47
C ASP A 150 10.36 16.60 13.19
N GLY A 151 9.46 15.66 12.95
CA GLY A 151 8.03 15.90 12.72
C GLY A 151 7.72 16.81 11.53
N LYS A 152 8.67 16.98 10.60
CA LYS A 152 8.52 17.80 9.39
C LYS A 152 8.67 16.94 8.16
N ASP A 153 7.89 17.29 7.15
CA ASP A 153 8.06 16.71 5.82
C ASP A 153 9.43 17.12 5.25
N GLN A 154 10.15 16.16 4.68
CA GLN A 154 11.47 16.37 4.10
C GLN A 154 11.50 15.79 2.68
N ILE A 155 12.04 16.56 1.74
CA ILE A 155 12.39 16.08 0.41
C ILE A 155 13.85 15.65 0.44
N ILE A 156 14.11 14.39 0.07
CA ILE A 156 15.42 13.77 0.15
C ILE A 156 15.83 13.31 -1.24
N ASP A 157 17.00 13.76 -1.69
CA ASP A 157 17.64 13.22 -2.89
C ASP A 157 18.33 11.89 -2.54
N LEU A 158 17.75 10.78 -2.99
CA LEU A 158 18.28 9.44 -2.74
C LEU A 158 19.62 9.17 -3.41
N ASN A 159 20.01 9.94 -4.44
CA ASN A 159 21.33 9.85 -5.03
C ASN A 159 22.42 10.38 -4.09
N VAL A 160 22.05 11.31 -3.20
CA VAL A 160 22.96 11.93 -2.23
C VAL A 160 22.86 11.26 -0.86
N GLN A 161 21.66 10.90 -0.45
CA GLN A 161 21.35 10.34 0.88
C GLN A 161 20.81 8.91 0.79
N TYR A 162 21.55 8.02 0.15
CA TYR A 162 21.16 6.64 -0.12
C TYR A 162 20.80 5.79 1.12
N SER A 163 21.21 6.22 2.33
CA SER A 163 20.84 5.52 3.57
C SER A 163 19.33 5.49 3.84
N TYR A 164 18.56 6.38 3.21
CA TYR A 164 17.11 6.37 3.28
C TYR A 164 16.47 5.27 2.42
N VAL A 165 17.19 4.69 1.47
CA VAL A 165 16.68 3.57 0.63
C VAL A 165 16.38 2.32 1.46
N GLN A 166 16.96 2.19 2.66
CA GLN A 166 16.66 1.07 3.58
C GLN A 166 15.35 1.26 4.35
N MET A 167 14.33 1.78 3.70
CA MET A 167 12.99 1.88 4.27
C MET A 167 12.20 0.60 4.00
N SER A 168 11.26 0.27 4.88
CA SER A 168 10.33 -0.81 4.63
C SER A 168 9.44 -0.47 3.42
N ILE A 169 9.22 -1.45 2.54
CA ILE A 169 8.31 -1.29 1.40
C ILE A 169 6.89 -0.93 1.87
N ALA A 170 6.45 -1.49 3.02
CA ALA A 170 5.14 -1.19 3.60
C ALA A 170 4.96 0.29 4.01
N SER A 171 6.02 1.05 4.15
CA SER A 171 5.98 2.48 4.51
C SER A 171 6.16 3.43 3.33
N SER A 172 6.11 2.94 2.10
CA SER A 172 6.46 3.72 0.90
C SER A 172 5.32 3.75 -0.12
N PHE A 173 5.14 4.92 -0.73
CA PHE A 173 4.16 5.21 -1.78
C PHE A 173 4.85 5.75 -3.03
#